data_7e521f257305c650bee9f7d7ac2f1429
#
_entry.id   7e521f257305c650bee9f7d7ac2f1429
#
_cell.length_a   1.000
_cell.length_b   1.000
_cell.length_c   1.000
_cell.angle_alpha   90.00
_cell.angle_beta   90.00
_cell.angle_gamma   90.00
#
_symmetry.space_group_name_H-M   'P 1'
#
loop_
_entity.id
_entity.type
_entity.pdbx_description
1 polymer ?
#
loop_
_entity_poly.entity_id
_entity_poly.type
_entity_poly.pdbx_seq_one_letter_code
_entity_poly.pdbx_strand_id
1 'polypeptide(L)'
;LHVLSLGKSAYGIRLDGVSTAQGVTVGDTSIYARINGDYRQVFMIQTSELEESSDTSWKSTVGLQPGTGEFLDILVERMGNREGLTFTERELFRFNGKAYETVER
;
A
#
# COMPACT_ATOMS: atom_id res chain seq x y z
N LEU A 1 -7.77 7.65 9.10
CA LEU A 1 -7.57 6.43 9.91
C LEU A 1 -8.76 5.50 9.70
N HIS A 2 -8.47 4.28 9.27
CA HIS A 2 -9.50 3.28 9.00
C HIS A 2 -9.15 1.96 9.69
N VAL A 3 -10.17 1.31 10.22
CA VAL A 3 -10.02 -0.05 10.74
C VAL A 3 -10.31 -1.03 9.61
N LEU A 4 -9.43 -2.01 9.42
CA LEU A 4 -9.54 -3.01 8.37
C LEU A 4 -9.71 -4.40 8.97
N SER A 5 -10.41 -5.28 8.24
CA SER A 5 -10.39 -6.70 8.54
C SER A 5 -9.27 -7.34 7.71
N LEU A 6 -8.24 -7.86 8.36
CA LEU A 6 -7.11 -8.52 7.71
C LEU A 6 -7.29 -10.03 7.61
N GLY A 7 -8.32 -10.57 8.24
CA GLY A 7 -8.62 -12.00 8.27
C GLY A 7 -9.82 -12.24 9.17
N LYS A 8 -10.11 -13.51 9.44
CA LYS A 8 -11.32 -13.88 10.22
C LYS A 8 -11.38 -13.26 11.60
N SER A 9 -10.23 -13.14 12.28
CA SER A 9 -10.17 -12.61 13.64
C SER A 9 -9.10 -11.56 13.78
N ALA A 10 -8.59 -11.04 12.66
CA ALA A 10 -7.49 -10.10 12.66
C ALA A 10 -7.96 -8.76 12.10
N TYR A 11 -7.67 -7.70 12.83
CA TYR A 11 -7.99 -6.34 12.41
C TYR A 11 -6.70 -5.53 12.34
N GLY A 12 -6.68 -4.57 11.45
CA GLY A 12 -5.58 -3.64 11.30
C GLY A 12 -6.05 -2.21 11.26
N ILE A 13 -5.10 -1.30 11.34
CA ILE A 13 -5.34 0.13 11.23
C ILE A 13 -4.60 0.62 10.00
N ARG A 14 -5.33 1.28 9.10
CA ARG A 14 -4.76 1.90 7.90
C ARG A 14 -4.66 3.41 8.11
N LEU A 15 -3.48 3.94 7.85
CA LEU A 15 -3.20 5.36 7.87
C LEU A 15 -2.72 5.80 6.49
N ASP A 16 -3.37 6.81 5.94
CA ASP A 16 -2.97 7.42 4.66
C ASP A 16 -2.38 8.78 4.95
N GLY A 17 -1.25 9.08 4.32
CA GLY A 17 -0.56 10.34 4.49
C GLY A 17 -0.27 11.00 3.16
N VAL A 18 -0.07 12.33 3.21
CA VAL A 18 0.33 13.12 2.05
C VAL A 18 1.38 14.12 2.53
N SER A 19 2.46 14.26 1.77
CA SER A 19 3.50 15.25 2.05
C SER A 19 3.91 15.93 0.76
N THR A 20 4.29 17.21 0.86
CA THR A 20 4.76 17.99 -0.28
C THR A 20 6.09 18.64 0.08
N ALA A 21 7.07 18.50 -0.78
CA ALA A 21 8.38 19.13 -0.63
C ALA A 21 8.98 19.40 -2.01
N GLN A 22 9.47 20.60 -2.23
CA GLN A 22 10.21 20.97 -3.45
C GLN A 22 9.45 20.64 -4.75
N GLY A 23 8.14 20.90 -4.76
CA GLY A 23 7.33 20.69 -5.96
C GLY A 23 6.85 19.25 -6.18
N VAL A 24 7.13 18.34 -5.24
CA VAL A 24 6.71 16.95 -5.34
C VAL A 24 5.72 16.66 -4.21
N THR A 25 4.56 16.13 -4.56
CA THR A 25 3.55 15.68 -3.61
C THR A 25 3.48 14.16 -3.64
N VAL A 26 3.64 13.55 -2.49
CA VAL A 26 3.68 12.09 -2.35
C VAL A 26 2.62 11.65 -1.36
N GLY A 27 1.87 10.63 -1.75
CA GLY A 27 0.94 9.96 -0.85
C GLY A 27 1.51 8.61 -0.42
N ASP A 28 1.17 8.18 0.78
CA ASP A 28 1.57 6.87 1.27
C ASP A 28 0.45 6.22 2.08
N THR A 29 0.55 4.91 2.24
CA THR A 29 -0.37 4.12 3.04
C THR A 29 0.43 3.22 3.95
N SER A 30 0.11 3.25 5.24
CA SER A 30 0.69 2.34 6.23
C SER A 30 -0.42 1.51 6.86
N ILE A 31 -0.14 0.24 7.12
CA ILE A 31 -1.06 -0.64 7.82
C ILE A 31 -0.36 -1.19 9.04
N TYR A 32 -1.04 -1.09 10.19
CA TYR A 32 -0.58 -1.62 11.47
C TYR A 32 -1.49 -2.76 11.87
N ALA A 33 -0.91 -3.83 12.35
CA ALA A 33 -1.66 -4.99 12.83
C ALA A 33 -1.14 -5.41 14.19
N ARG A 34 -1.98 -6.09 14.94
CA ARG A 34 -1.60 -6.63 16.23
C ARG A 34 -0.91 -7.98 16.04
N ILE A 35 0.38 -8.04 16.39
CA ILE A 35 1.20 -9.24 16.28
C ILE A 35 1.73 -9.56 17.67
N ASN A 36 1.39 -10.74 18.19
CA ASN A 36 1.80 -11.19 19.53
C ASN A 36 1.50 -10.15 20.62
N GLY A 37 0.34 -9.50 20.52
CA GLY A 37 -0.12 -8.54 21.52
C GLY A 37 0.31 -7.10 21.29
N ASP A 38 1.20 -6.85 20.34
CA ASP A 38 1.69 -5.50 20.03
C ASP A 38 1.24 -5.06 18.65
N TYR A 39 0.91 -3.77 18.50
CA TYR A 39 0.64 -3.20 17.19
C TYR A 39 1.97 -2.89 16.50
N ARG A 40 2.11 -3.37 15.27
CA ARG A 40 3.32 -3.19 14.46
C ARG A 40 2.94 -2.79 13.05
N GLN A 41 3.78 -1.97 12.44
CA GLN A 41 3.63 -1.65 11.03
C GLN A 41 3.97 -2.91 10.23
N VAL A 42 2.99 -3.43 9.50
CA VAL A 42 3.16 -4.65 8.69
C VAL A 42 3.21 -4.34 7.20
N PHE A 43 2.85 -3.13 6.81
CA PHE A 43 2.84 -2.72 5.41
C PHE A 43 2.99 -1.22 5.30
N MET A 44 3.81 -0.75 4.35
CA MET A 44 3.90 0.65 3.98
C MET A 44 4.26 0.75 2.51
N ILE A 45 3.56 1.61 1.78
CA ILE A 45 3.83 1.80 0.37
C ILE A 45 3.47 3.23 -0.04
N GLN A 46 4.21 3.76 -1.02
CA GLN A 46 3.85 5.00 -1.66
C GLN A 46 2.66 4.74 -2.58
N THR A 47 1.60 5.54 -2.45
CA THR A 47 0.34 5.34 -3.17
C THR A 47 0.06 6.38 -4.24
N SER A 48 0.82 7.45 -4.26
CA SER A 48 0.66 8.48 -5.30
C SER A 48 1.90 9.34 -5.41
N GLU A 49 2.05 9.98 -6.56
CA GLU A 49 3.10 10.96 -6.79
C GLU A 49 2.60 11.99 -7.78
N LEU A 50 2.85 13.26 -7.49
CA LEU A 50 2.55 14.37 -8.38
C LEU A 50 3.77 15.29 -8.44
N GLU A 51 4.37 15.39 -9.63
CA GLU A 51 5.47 16.29 -9.90
C GLU A 51 5.29 16.86 -11.30
N GLU A 52 4.85 18.13 -11.37
CA GLU A 52 4.53 18.76 -12.66
C GLU A 52 5.76 18.93 -13.54
N SER A 53 6.92 19.22 -12.95
CA SER A 53 8.14 19.45 -13.70
C SER A 53 8.62 18.25 -14.50
N SER A 54 8.27 17.04 -14.08
CA SER A 54 8.64 15.79 -14.76
C SER A 54 7.47 15.13 -15.46
N ASP A 55 6.29 15.78 -15.49
CA ASP A 55 5.05 15.21 -16.00
C ASP A 55 4.75 13.85 -15.37
N THR A 56 4.84 13.81 -14.04
CA THR A 56 4.55 12.63 -13.25
C THR A 56 3.28 12.84 -12.44
N SER A 57 2.31 11.97 -12.63
CA SER A 57 1.06 11.99 -11.90
C SER A 57 0.45 10.60 -11.93
N TRP A 58 0.56 9.87 -10.83
CA TRP A 58 -0.05 8.54 -10.74
C TRP A 58 -0.67 8.33 -9.38
N LYS A 59 -1.62 7.41 -9.34
CA LYS A 59 -2.32 7.02 -8.13
C LYS A 59 -2.44 5.51 -8.08
N SER A 60 -2.65 4.99 -6.89
CA SER A 60 -2.89 3.56 -6.72
C SER A 60 -4.11 3.31 -5.85
N THR A 61 -4.66 2.11 -6.00
CA THR A 61 -5.63 1.56 -5.08
C THR A 61 -4.96 0.46 -4.28
N VAL A 62 -5.32 0.35 -3.01
CA VAL A 62 -4.81 -0.69 -2.12
C VAL A 62 -6.01 -1.50 -1.67
N GLY A 63 -6.10 -2.74 -2.12
CA GLY A 63 -7.23 -3.60 -1.81
C GLY A 63 -6.80 -4.88 -1.11
N LEU A 64 -7.73 -5.48 -0.39
CA LEU A 64 -7.51 -6.77 0.27
C LEU A 64 -8.21 -7.86 -0.52
N GLN A 65 -7.57 -9.01 -0.65
CA GLN A 65 -8.16 -10.16 -1.33
C GLN A 65 -7.77 -11.45 -0.64
N PRO A 66 -8.58 -12.52 -0.81
CA PRO A 66 -8.24 -13.81 -0.22
C PRO A 66 -6.89 -14.32 -0.72
N GLY A 67 -6.11 -14.87 0.19
CA GLY A 67 -4.83 -15.50 -0.10
C GLY A 67 -4.71 -16.82 0.64
N THR A 68 -3.51 -17.36 0.70
CA THR A 68 -3.25 -18.65 1.33
C THR A 68 -2.82 -18.52 2.79
N GLY A 69 -2.56 -17.32 3.26
CA GLY A 69 -2.07 -17.08 4.60
C GLY A 69 -3.16 -16.77 5.61
N GLU A 70 -2.72 -16.51 6.83
CA GLU A 70 -3.58 -16.11 7.94
C GLU A 70 -4.27 -14.77 7.68
N PHE A 71 -3.53 -13.83 7.09
CA PHE A 71 -4.06 -12.53 6.70
C PHE A 71 -4.39 -12.52 5.22
N LEU A 72 -5.36 -11.67 4.85
CA LEU A 72 -5.67 -11.43 3.44
C LEU A 72 -4.45 -10.86 2.73
N ASP A 73 -4.32 -11.16 1.44
CA ASP A 73 -3.27 -10.55 0.61
C ASP A 73 -3.63 -9.09 0.31
N ILE A 74 -2.63 -8.28 -0.01
CA ILE A 74 -2.82 -6.90 -0.42
C ILE A 74 -2.49 -6.79 -1.90
N LEU A 75 -3.45 -6.27 -2.67
CA LEU A 75 -3.24 -5.98 -4.09
C LEU A 75 -3.13 -4.47 -4.27
N VAL A 76 -2.03 -4.03 -4.85
CA VAL A 76 -1.81 -2.62 -5.19
C VAL A 76 -1.87 -2.48 -6.69
N GLU A 77 -2.72 -1.60 -7.17
CA GLU A 77 -2.85 -1.29 -8.60
C GLU A 77 -2.52 0.18 -8.79
N ARG A 78 -1.53 0.48 -9.64
CA ARG A 78 -1.05 1.82 -9.92
C ARG A 78 -1.37 2.19 -11.36
N MET A 79 -1.77 3.43 -11.59
CA MET A 79 -2.02 3.93 -12.94
C MET A 79 -1.78 5.42 -13.03
N GLY A 80 -1.36 5.87 -14.17
CA GLY A 80 -1.14 7.28 -14.44
C GLY A 80 0.04 7.49 -15.38
N ASN A 81 0.76 8.59 -15.15
CA ASN A 81 1.93 8.95 -15.94
C ASN A 81 3.16 9.00 -15.04
N ARG A 82 4.28 8.54 -15.56
CA ARG A 82 5.58 8.67 -14.92
C ARG A 82 6.55 9.16 -15.99
N GLU A 83 7.09 10.37 -15.77
CA GLU A 83 7.99 11.05 -16.72
C GLU A 83 7.40 11.11 -18.13
N GLY A 84 6.11 11.48 -18.22
CA GLY A 84 5.41 11.62 -19.48
C GLY A 84 4.90 10.33 -20.10
N LEU A 85 5.21 9.18 -19.52
CA LEU A 85 4.79 7.88 -20.03
C LEU A 85 3.63 7.32 -19.23
N THR A 86 2.57 6.94 -19.93
CA THR A 86 1.41 6.30 -19.30
C THR A 86 1.75 4.89 -18.90
N PHE A 87 1.35 4.48 -17.69
CA PHE A 87 1.63 3.14 -17.19
C PHE A 87 0.48 2.60 -16.35
N THR A 88 0.46 1.29 -16.22
CA THR A 88 -0.41 0.56 -15.31
C THR A 88 0.41 -0.57 -14.72
N GLU A 89 0.39 -0.70 -13.40
CA GLU A 89 1.14 -1.74 -12.69
C GLU A 89 0.25 -2.39 -11.65
N ARG A 90 0.52 -3.66 -11.38
CA ARG A 90 -0.12 -4.40 -10.31
C ARG A 90 0.94 -5.12 -9.50
N GLU A 91 0.76 -5.12 -8.19
CA GLU A 91 1.70 -5.78 -7.29
C GLU A 91 0.91 -6.46 -6.17
N LEU A 92 1.24 -7.72 -5.92
CA LEU A 92 0.58 -8.52 -4.88
C LEU A 92 1.54 -8.70 -3.70
N PHE A 93 1.02 -8.49 -2.50
CA PHE A 93 1.79 -8.66 -1.27
C PHE A 93 1.12 -9.68 -0.38
N ARG A 94 1.93 -10.50 0.28
CA ARG A 94 1.45 -11.54 1.19
C ARG A 94 2.13 -11.42 2.53
N PHE A 95 1.35 -11.63 3.59
CA PHE A 95 1.87 -11.59 4.95
C PHE A 95 2.73 -12.83 5.23
N ASN A 96 3.94 -12.61 5.77
CA ASN A 96 4.90 -13.68 6.03
C ASN A 96 4.99 -14.06 7.52
N GLY A 97 4.07 -13.58 8.34
CA GLY A 97 4.09 -13.76 9.79
C GLY A 97 4.63 -12.57 10.55
N LYS A 98 5.32 -11.66 9.86
CA LYS A 98 5.89 -10.44 10.46
C LYS A 98 5.46 -9.18 9.72
N ALA A 99 5.44 -9.23 8.41
CA ALA A 99 5.09 -8.10 7.56
C ALA A 99 4.65 -8.62 6.19
N TYR A 100 4.13 -7.70 5.37
CA TYR A 100 3.79 -8.02 3.99
C TYR A 100 5.02 -7.90 3.10
N GLU A 101 5.15 -8.83 2.18
CA GLU A 101 6.22 -8.83 1.20
C GLU A 101 5.68 -9.14 -0.19
N THR A 102 6.40 -8.70 -1.22
CA THR A 102 6.00 -8.94 -2.61
C THR A 102 5.97 -10.42 -2.91
N VAL A 103 4.90 -10.85 -3.57
CA VAL A 103 4.80 -12.24 -4.05
C VAL A 103 5.51 -12.33 -5.39
N GLU A 104 6.51 -13.16 -5.47
CA GLU A 104 7.21 -13.43 -6.72
C GLU A 104 6.33 -14.26 -7.66
N ARG A 105 6.45 -13.98 -8.94
CA ARG A 105 5.71 -14.71 -9.98
C ARG A 105 6.62 -15.64 -10.75
#